data_3ac40bd74c7a2a88ea731d532c507cb2
#
_entry.id   3ac40bd74c7a2a88ea731d532c507cb2
#
_cell.length_a   1.000
_cell.length_b   1.000
_cell.length_c   1.000
_cell.angle_alpha   90.00
_cell.angle_beta   90.00
_cell.angle_gamma   90.00
#
_symmetry.space_group_name_H-M   'P 1'
#
loop_
_entity.id
_entity.type
_entity.pdbx_description
1 polymer ?
#
loop_
_entity_poly.entity_id
_entity_poly.type
_entity_poly.pdbx_seq_one_letter_code
_entity_poly.pdbx_strand_id
1 'polypeptide(L)'
;MKKILNILLTTLILISNITCTKSQDYSLKSGDIIFQTSLSSQSKFIQEATNSKLSHVGIVYIKDGEPYVFEAVEPVKITPLNVWVTRGENNKYKVYRTITPLSNTDLNTMYKYCLTQKGKHYDTKFQWDDNKIYCSELVWYTYKSIGVELSTPLTFSDFNIKSKEFKTAIIRRYGDKFVETEPVVSPQCLVESDYLCEIFSNY
;
A
#
# COMPACT_ATOMS: atom_id res chain seq x y z
N MET A 1 17.19 -25.44 -61.94
CA MET A 1 17.72 -24.55 -60.89
C MET A 1 16.54 -23.80 -60.25
N LYS A 2 16.05 -24.24 -59.12
CA LYS A 2 14.91 -23.65 -58.39
C LYS A 2 15.46 -22.65 -57.38
N LYS A 3 15.14 -21.37 -57.50
CA LYS A 3 15.47 -20.34 -56.52
C LYS A 3 14.44 -20.45 -55.38
N ILE A 4 14.91 -20.77 -54.19
CA ILE A 4 14.11 -20.75 -52.97
C ILE A 4 14.15 -19.31 -52.45
N LEU A 5 13.00 -18.64 -52.41
CA LEU A 5 12.83 -17.30 -51.88
C LEU A 5 12.55 -17.41 -50.36
N ASN A 6 13.53 -17.12 -49.53
CA ASN A 6 13.37 -17.02 -48.08
C ASN A 6 12.65 -15.73 -47.74
N ILE A 7 11.39 -15.81 -47.35
CA ILE A 7 10.65 -14.68 -46.76
C ILE A 7 10.95 -14.67 -45.26
N LEU A 8 11.80 -13.74 -44.82
CA LEU A 8 12.00 -13.41 -43.40
C LEU A 8 10.75 -12.66 -42.91
N LEU A 9 9.93 -13.33 -42.14
CA LEU A 9 8.81 -12.73 -41.44
C LEU A 9 9.33 -12.07 -40.16
N THR A 10 9.66 -10.76 -40.22
CA THR A 10 10.00 -9.96 -39.03
C THR A 10 8.72 -9.63 -38.29
N THR A 11 8.45 -10.36 -37.22
CA THR A 11 7.40 -10.00 -36.26
C THR A 11 7.84 -8.78 -35.48
N LEU A 12 7.27 -7.61 -35.78
CA LEU A 12 7.41 -6.38 -35.04
C LEU A 12 6.63 -6.50 -33.74
N ILE A 13 7.30 -6.79 -32.61
CA ILE A 13 6.68 -6.77 -31.27
C ILE A 13 6.49 -5.31 -30.92
N LEU A 14 5.26 -4.80 -31.03
CA LEU A 14 4.84 -3.50 -30.49
C LEU A 14 4.85 -3.61 -28.96
N ILE A 15 5.95 -3.22 -28.33
CA ILE A 15 5.98 -2.97 -26.89
C ILE A 15 5.20 -1.69 -26.65
N SER A 16 3.92 -1.81 -26.28
CA SER A 16 3.14 -0.68 -25.81
C SER A 16 3.74 -0.23 -24.46
N ASN A 17 4.54 0.84 -24.48
CA ASN A 17 4.95 1.52 -23.26
C ASN A 17 3.69 2.13 -22.62
N ILE A 18 3.16 1.47 -21.61
CA ILE A 18 2.10 2.04 -20.75
C ILE A 18 2.76 3.13 -19.92
N THR A 19 2.66 4.36 -20.37
CA THR A 19 3.11 5.52 -19.60
C THR A 19 2.03 5.91 -18.61
N CYS A 20 2.37 5.89 -17.33
CA CYS A 20 1.52 6.45 -16.29
C CYS A 20 1.57 7.98 -16.39
N THR A 21 0.49 8.59 -16.91
CA THR A 21 0.37 10.05 -16.98
C THR A 21 -0.32 10.58 -15.74
N LYS A 22 0.35 11.50 -15.03
CA LYS A 22 -0.22 12.25 -13.92
C LYS A 22 -1.33 13.14 -14.47
N SER A 23 -2.60 12.79 -14.20
CA SER A 23 -3.76 13.55 -14.68
C SER A 23 -4.01 14.75 -13.76
N GLN A 24 -4.24 15.93 -14.36
CA GLN A 24 -4.66 17.13 -13.64
C GLN A 24 -6.10 17.00 -13.10
N ASP A 25 -6.88 16.10 -13.67
CA ASP A 25 -8.27 15.81 -13.30
C ASP A 25 -8.40 14.31 -13.01
N TYR A 26 -8.02 13.91 -11.77
CA TYR A 26 -8.14 12.52 -11.36
C TYR A 26 -9.45 12.28 -10.62
N SER A 27 -10.10 11.17 -10.91
CA SER A 27 -11.21 10.64 -10.11
C SER A 27 -10.76 9.38 -9.35
N LEU A 28 -11.11 9.33 -8.06
CA LEU A 28 -10.87 8.14 -7.25
C LEU A 28 -11.68 6.95 -7.75
N LYS A 29 -11.10 5.77 -7.68
CA LYS A 29 -11.76 4.49 -8.01
C LYS A 29 -11.59 3.51 -6.85
N SER A 30 -12.54 2.59 -6.72
CA SER A 30 -12.34 1.45 -5.82
C SER A 30 -11.07 0.70 -6.19
N GLY A 31 -10.29 0.31 -5.18
CA GLY A 31 -9.00 -0.32 -5.35
C GLY A 31 -7.81 0.65 -5.41
N ASP A 32 -8.01 1.98 -5.53
CA ASP A 32 -6.90 2.92 -5.38
C ASP A 32 -6.28 2.80 -3.99
N ILE A 33 -4.97 2.98 -3.90
CA ILE A 33 -4.25 3.00 -2.63
C ILE A 33 -3.96 4.46 -2.26
N ILE A 34 -4.34 4.85 -1.04
CA ILE A 34 -4.19 6.22 -0.56
C ILE A 34 -3.23 6.29 0.62
N PHE A 35 -2.27 7.21 0.57
CA PHE A 35 -1.19 7.36 1.54
C PHE A 35 -1.19 8.75 2.17
N GLN A 36 -0.80 8.84 3.44
CA GLN A 36 -0.60 10.12 4.13
C GLN A 36 0.49 10.06 5.20
N THR A 37 0.99 11.22 5.61
CA THR A 37 1.70 11.40 6.86
C THR A 37 0.66 11.50 7.97
N SER A 38 0.46 10.44 8.73
CA SER A 38 -0.55 10.41 9.80
C SER A 38 -0.14 11.27 10.99
N LEU A 39 -1.11 11.88 11.67
CA LEU A 39 -0.92 12.57 12.96
C LEU A 39 -0.95 11.61 14.16
N SER A 40 -0.98 10.29 13.93
CA SER A 40 -0.97 9.29 14.98
C SER A 40 0.37 9.22 15.72
N SER A 41 0.35 8.70 16.95
CA SER A 41 1.57 8.47 17.75
C SER A 41 2.56 7.48 17.13
N GLN A 42 2.13 6.67 16.15
CA GLN A 42 2.97 5.73 15.43
C GLN A 42 3.75 6.37 14.27
N SER A 43 3.24 7.51 13.80
CA SER A 43 3.70 8.13 12.54
C SER A 43 5.20 8.41 12.53
N LYS A 44 5.71 9.06 13.58
CA LYS A 44 7.14 9.41 13.66
C LYS A 44 8.04 8.17 13.62
N PHE A 45 7.66 7.12 14.35
CA PHE A 45 8.39 5.86 14.35
C PHE A 45 8.48 5.24 12.95
N ILE A 46 7.34 5.21 12.22
CA ILE A 46 7.29 4.65 10.86
C ILE A 46 8.13 5.51 9.91
N GLN A 47 8.03 6.84 9.97
CA GLN A 47 8.80 7.76 9.15
C GLN A 47 10.30 7.57 9.32
N GLU A 48 10.78 7.48 10.56
CA GLU A 48 12.19 7.29 10.88
C GLU A 48 12.71 5.93 10.42
N ALA A 49 11.93 4.86 10.65
CA ALA A 49 12.29 3.52 10.23
C ALA A 49 12.44 3.41 8.71
N THR A 50 11.51 4.02 7.97
CA THR A 50 11.42 3.87 6.51
C THR A 50 12.10 5.01 5.73
N ASN A 51 12.63 6.01 6.42
CA ASN A 51 13.16 7.25 5.83
C ASN A 51 12.15 7.89 4.84
N SER A 52 10.87 7.86 5.20
CA SER A 52 9.76 8.36 4.37
C SER A 52 8.81 9.22 5.19
N LYS A 53 8.16 10.19 4.55
CA LYS A 53 7.07 10.94 5.18
C LYS A 53 5.78 10.12 5.30
N LEU A 54 5.61 9.10 4.47
CA LEU A 54 4.39 8.30 4.43
C LEU A 54 4.36 7.31 5.58
N SER A 55 3.36 7.43 6.44
CA SER A 55 3.25 6.63 7.67
C SER A 55 1.90 5.95 7.86
N HIS A 56 0.95 6.19 6.95
CA HIS A 56 -0.35 5.54 6.93
C HIS A 56 -0.84 5.31 5.51
N VAL A 57 -1.59 4.22 5.33
CA VAL A 57 -2.11 3.80 4.03
C VAL A 57 -3.47 3.12 4.20
N GLY A 58 -4.31 3.21 3.18
CA GLY A 58 -5.56 2.49 3.08
C GLY A 58 -5.97 2.26 1.64
N ILE A 59 -7.12 1.61 1.44
CA ILE A 59 -7.66 1.27 0.13
C ILE A 59 -8.95 2.06 -0.07
N VAL A 60 -9.05 2.76 -1.19
CA VAL A 60 -10.25 3.51 -1.56
C VAL A 60 -11.38 2.54 -1.93
N TYR A 61 -12.56 2.83 -1.43
CA TYR A 61 -13.80 2.13 -1.76
C TYR A 61 -14.88 3.15 -2.10
N ILE A 62 -15.42 3.08 -3.31
CA ILE A 62 -16.54 3.92 -3.75
C ILE A 62 -17.85 3.19 -3.45
N LYS A 63 -18.70 3.82 -2.66
CA LYS A 63 -20.04 3.33 -2.32
C LYS A 63 -21.06 4.41 -2.57
N ASP A 64 -22.06 4.10 -3.38
CA ASP A 64 -23.16 5.03 -3.74
C ASP A 64 -22.64 6.39 -4.29
N GLY A 65 -21.50 6.33 -5.03
CA GLY A 65 -20.83 7.51 -5.58
C GLY A 65 -19.87 8.20 -4.63
N GLU A 66 -19.86 7.86 -3.35
CA GLU A 66 -19.05 8.51 -2.31
C GLU A 66 -17.77 7.71 -1.99
N PRO A 67 -16.61 8.39 -1.83
CA PRO A 67 -15.36 7.74 -1.51
C PRO A 67 -15.19 7.49 0.00
N TYR A 68 -14.78 6.27 0.31
CA TYR A 68 -14.38 5.81 1.64
C TYR A 68 -12.98 5.22 1.58
N VAL A 69 -12.33 5.07 2.73
CA VAL A 69 -11.04 4.38 2.87
C VAL A 69 -11.22 3.20 3.82
N PHE A 70 -10.91 2.00 3.33
CA PHE A 70 -10.72 0.84 4.16
C PHE A 70 -9.33 0.89 4.77
N GLU A 71 -9.23 0.88 6.09
CA GLU A 71 -7.97 1.12 6.79
C GLU A 71 -7.82 0.32 8.07
N ALA A 72 -6.59 -0.10 8.37
CA ALA A 72 -6.26 -0.60 9.69
C ALA A 72 -5.91 0.57 10.60
N VAL A 73 -6.77 0.79 11.56
CA VAL A 73 -6.65 1.65 12.73
C VAL A 73 -7.23 0.87 13.92
N GLU A 74 -7.44 1.49 15.05
CA GLU A 74 -8.07 0.82 16.19
C GLU A 74 -9.57 1.11 16.26
N PRO A 75 -10.46 0.15 15.96
CA PRO A 75 -10.20 -1.09 15.20
C PRO A 75 -10.20 -0.83 13.67
N VAL A 76 -9.90 -1.88 12.87
CA VAL A 76 -10.05 -1.86 11.40
C VAL A 76 -11.45 -1.45 10.99
N LYS A 77 -11.57 -0.47 10.09
CA LYS A 77 -12.87 0.09 9.70
C LYS A 77 -12.87 0.70 8.30
N ILE A 78 -14.06 1.12 7.88
CA ILE A 78 -14.29 1.95 6.70
C ILE A 78 -14.49 3.40 7.18
N THR A 79 -13.73 4.33 6.66
CA THR A 79 -13.76 5.75 7.06
C THR A 79 -14.13 6.60 5.85
N PRO A 80 -15.07 7.57 5.95
CA PRO A 80 -15.30 8.54 4.88
C PRO A 80 -14.00 9.27 4.50
N LEU A 81 -13.76 9.49 3.20
CA LEU A 81 -12.50 10.07 2.71
C LEU A 81 -12.19 11.43 3.39
N ASN A 82 -13.16 12.32 3.50
CA ASN A 82 -12.97 13.62 4.13
C ASN A 82 -12.48 13.51 5.59
N VAL A 83 -13.01 12.55 6.37
CA VAL A 83 -12.56 12.27 7.74
C VAL A 83 -11.16 11.63 7.73
N TRP A 84 -10.85 10.78 6.75
CA TRP A 84 -9.55 10.17 6.61
C TRP A 84 -8.47 11.22 6.34
N VAL A 85 -8.72 12.13 5.40
CA VAL A 85 -7.80 13.20 4.98
C VAL A 85 -7.44 14.12 6.15
N THR A 86 -8.40 14.50 6.99
CA THR A 86 -8.15 15.41 8.14
C THR A 86 -7.23 14.82 9.22
N ARG A 87 -6.95 13.52 9.18
CA ARG A 87 -5.98 12.87 10.09
C ARG A 87 -4.56 12.84 9.53
N GLY A 88 -4.37 13.35 8.33
CA GLY A 88 -3.08 13.56 7.70
C GLY A 88 -2.50 14.95 7.96
N GLU A 89 -1.18 15.05 8.01
CA GLU A 89 -0.46 16.31 8.14
C GLU A 89 -0.82 17.26 7.01
N ASN A 90 -1.33 18.44 7.36
CA ASN A 90 -1.79 19.49 6.42
C ASN A 90 -2.84 19.01 5.40
N ASN A 91 -3.60 17.97 5.73
CA ASN A 91 -4.56 17.31 4.84
C ASN A 91 -3.93 16.79 3.53
N LYS A 92 -2.62 16.48 3.55
CA LYS A 92 -1.90 16.01 2.38
C LYS A 92 -2.01 14.50 2.22
N TYR A 93 -2.13 14.08 0.96
CA TYR A 93 -2.17 12.66 0.62
C TYR A 93 -1.68 12.41 -0.81
N LYS A 94 -1.33 11.16 -1.07
CA LYS A 94 -1.02 10.65 -2.40
C LYS A 94 -1.97 9.53 -2.75
N VAL A 95 -2.25 9.36 -4.03
CA VAL A 95 -3.05 8.25 -4.55
C VAL A 95 -2.26 7.50 -5.60
N TYR A 96 -2.23 6.20 -5.44
CA TYR A 96 -1.62 5.26 -6.38
C TYR A 96 -2.69 4.31 -6.93
N ARG A 97 -2.52 3.93 -8.17
CA ARG A 97 -3.41 3.00 -8.87
C ARG A 97 -2.59 1.91 -9.54
N THR A 98 -3.13 0.72 -9.65
CA THR A 98 -2.51 -0.35 -10.44
C THR A 98 -2.39 0.04 -11.91
N ILE A 99 -1.21 -0.24 -12.50
CA ILE A 99 -0.95 -0.02 -13.93
C ILE A 99 -1.91 -0.86 -14.76
N THR A 100 -2.10 -2.13 -14.39
CA THR A 100 -3.14 -2.99 -14.97
C THR A 100 -4.47 -2.71 -14.27
N PRO A 101 -5.53 -2.35 -15.01
CA PRO A 101 -6.84 -2.11 -14.41
C PRO A 101 -7.39 -3.35 -13.67
N LEU A 102 -7.95 -3.13 -12.49
CA LEU A 102 -8.64 -4.17 -11.72
C LEU A 102 -9.99 -4.49 -12.35
N SER A 103 -10.32 -5.77 -12.44
CA SER A 103 -11.64 -6.22 -12.87
C SER A 103 -12.67 -6.09 -11.74
N ASN A 104 -13.96 -6.14 -12.07
CA ASN A 104 -15.03 -6.19 -11.07
C ASN A 104 -14.90 -7.41 -10.13
N THR A 105 -14.38 -8.53 -10.65
CA THR A 105 -14.12 -9.73 -9.85
C THR A 105 -13.02 -9.47 -8.81
N ASP A 106 -11.92 -8.81 -9.22
CA ASP A 106 -10.84 -8.43 -8.33
C ASP A 106 -11.35 -7.50 -7.22
N LEU A 107 -12.08 -6.44 -7.59
CA LEU A 107 -12.64 -5.48 -6.63
C LEU A 107 -13.58 -6.16 -5.63
N ASN A 108 -14.42 -7.09 -6.07
CA ASN A 108 -15.29 -7.86 -5.19
C ASN A 108 -14.51 -8.77 -4.24
N THR A 109 -13.43 -9.40 -4.72
CA THR A 109 -12.56 -10.26 -3.90
C THR A 109 -11.83 -9.43 -2.85
N MET A 110 -11.24 -8.31 -3.24
CA MET A 110 -10.59 -7.35 -2.34
C MET A 110 -11.55 -6.86 -1.26
N TYR A 111 -12.75 -6.45 -1.65
CA TYR A 111 -13.77 -5.98 -0.71
C TYR A 111 -14.19 -7.04 0.30
N LYS A 112 -14.42 -8.28 -0.15
CA LYS A 112 -14.73 -9.41 0.73
C LYS A 112 -13.59 -9.67 1.71
N TYR A 113 -12.34 -9.65 1.24
CA TYR A 113 -11.19 -9.80 2.12
C TYR A 113 -11.15 -8.69 3.18
N CYS A 114 -11.27 -7.43 2.77
CA CYS A 114 -11.33 -6.29 3.70
C CYS A 114 -12.43 -6.46 4.76
N LEU A 115 -13.62 -6.95 4.37
CA LEU A 115 -14.71 -7.20 5.32
C LEU A 115 -14.37 -8.25 6.38
N THR A 116 -13.57 -9.28 6.03
CA THR A 116 -13.11 -10.29 7.03
C THR A 116 -12.14 -9.69 8.04
N GLN A 117 -11.47 -8.59 7.70
CA GLN A 117 -10.53 -7.91 8.59
C GLN A 117 -11.22 -6.85 9.49
N LYS A 118 -12.43 -6.42 9.12
CA LYS A 118 -13.16 -5.36 9.85
C LYS A 118 -13.37 -5.74 11.32
N GLY A 119 -13.02 -4.81 12.21
CA GLY A 119 -13.12 -5.00 13.66
C GLY A 119 -11.89 -5.62 14.31
N LYS A 120 -10.90 -6.11 13.54
CA LYS A 120 -9.62 -6.53 14.11
C LYS A 120 -8.91 -5.35 14.80
N HIS A 121 -8.15 -5.67 15.83
CA HIS A 121 -7.32 -4.69 16.52
C HIS A 121 -6.10 -4.29 15.69
N TYR A 122 -5.62 -3.07 15.90
CA TYR A 122 -4.40 -2.59 15.24
C TYR A 122 -3.16 -3.25 15.85
N ASP A 123 -2.28 -3.76 15.00
CA ASP A 123 -1.00 -4.29 15.45
C ASP A 123 0.06 -3.18 15.60
N THR A 124 0.29 -2.77 16.84
CA THR A 124 1.35 -1.80 17.18
C THR A 124 2.75 -2.42 17.17
N LYS A 125 2.85 -3.73 17.06
CA LYS A 125 4.12 -4.44 17.01
C LYS A 125 4.56 -4.79 15.59
N PHE A 126 3.68 -4.57 14.59
CA PHE A 126 3.98 -4.86 13.18
C PHE A 126 4.43 -6.31 12.96
N GLN A 127 3.85 -7.25 13.73
CA GLN A 127 4.08 -8.67 13.59
C GLN A 127 3.07 -9.27 12.59
N TRP A 128 3.43 -10.38 11.98
CA TRP A 128 2.49 -11.11 11.13
C TRP A 128 1.80 -12.19 11.94
N ASP A 129 0.71 -11.79 12.58
CA ASP A 129 -0.19 -12.71 13.27
C ASP A 129 -1.65 -12.52 12.80
N ASP A 130 -2.47 -13.57 12.92
CA ASP A 130 -3.85 -13.55 12.41
C ASP A 130 -4.82 -12.73 13.28
N ASN A 131 -4.40 -12.27 14.47
CA ASN A 131 -5.31 -11.65 15.44
C ASN A 131 -5.38 -10.14 15.31
N LYS A 132 -4.32 -9.53 14.78
CA LYS A 132 -4.18 -8.08 14.60
C LYS A 132 -3.68 -7.80 13.21
N ILE A 133 -3.77 -6.54 12.78
CA ILE A 133 -3.31 -6.13 11.47
C ILE A 133 -2.92 -4.65 11.49
N TYR A 134 -1.83 -4.28 10.81
CA TYR A 134 -1.45 -2.88 10.61
C TYR A 134 -1.75 -2.39 9.19
N CYS A 135 -1.62 -1.09 8.94
CA CYS A 135 -2.17 -0.45 7.76
C CYS A 135 -1.62 -0.99 6.42
N SER A 136 -0.32 -1.10 6.27
CA SER A 136 0.31 -1.59 5.04
C SER A 136 0.18 -3.11 4.86
N GLU A 137 0.11 -3.85 5.94
CA GLU A 137 -0.21 -5.28 5.93
C GLU A 137 -1.62 -5.54 5.38
N LEU A 138 -2.62 -4.76 5.83
CA LEU A 138 -3.99 -4.85 5.32
C LEU A 138 -4.02 -4.63 3.80
N VAL A 139 -3.33 -3.61 3.31
CA VAL A 139 -3.25 -3.32 1.87
C VAL A 139 -2.56 -4.45 1.12
N TRP A 140 -1.42 -4.91 1.62
CA TRP A 140 -0.63 -5.97 1.00
C TRP A 140 -1.43 -7.27 0.87
N TYR A 141 -2.07 -7.74 1.94
CA TYR A 141 -2.89 -8.95 1.90
C TYR A 141 -4.16 -8.78 1.05
N THR A 142 -4.74 -7.58 1.01
CA THR A 142 -5.90 -7.31 0.15
C THR A 142 -5.52 -7.51 -1.32
N TYR A 143 -4.38 -6.99 -1.74
CA TYR A 143 -3.89 -7.19 -3.12
C TYR A 143 -3.44 -8.64 -3.38
N LYS A 144 -2.81 -9.26 -2.40
CA LYS A 144 -2.45 -10.68 -2.48
C LYS A 144 -3.66 -11.59 -2.66
N SER A 145 -4.83 -11.22 -2.14
CA SER A 145 -6.08 -11.97 -2.33
C SER A 145 -6.54 -12.08 -3.78
N ILE A 146 -6.01 -11.23 -4.66
CA ILE A 146 -6.25 -11.25 -6.12
C ILE A 146 -4.99 -11.66 -6.91
N GLY A 147 -3.98 -12.22 -6.23
CA GLY A 147 -2.74 -12.68 -6.87
C GLY A 147 -1.72 -11.58 -7.18
N VAL A 148 -1.91 -10.35 -6.68
CA VAL A 148 -0.97 -9.24 -6.85
C VAL A 148 -0.14 -9.07 -5.58
N GLU A 149 1.15 -9.35 -5.66
CA GLU A 149 2.09 -9.14 -4.56
C GLU A 149 2.81 -7.81 -4.76
N LEU A 150 2.29 -6.76 -4.10
CA LEU A 150 2.73 -5.37 -4.31
C LEU A 150 4.20 -5.13 -3.97
N SER A 151 4.76 -5.87 -3.03
CA SER A 151 6.17 -5.81 -2.66
C SER A 151 6.59 -7.12 -2.00
N THR A 152 7.85 -7.48 -2.11
CA THR A 152 8.43 -8.51 -1.24
C THR A 152 8.53 -7.93 0.18
N PRO A 153 8.01 -8.64 1.21
CA PRO A 153 8.19 -8.21 2.58
C PRO A 153 9.67 -8.07 2.94
N LEU A 154 10.01 -7.00 3.59
CA LEU A 154 11.33 -6.77 4.18
C LEU A 154 11.36 -7.33 5.61
N THR A 155 12.53 -7.23 6.27
CA THR A 155 12.65 -7.50 7.70
C THR A 155 12.96 -6.20 8.44
N PHE A 156 12.82 -6.17 9.76
CA PHE A 156 13.20 -4.97 10.52
C PHE A 156 14.67 -4.59 10.33
N SER A 157 15.55 -5.56 10.07
CA SER A 157 16.98 -5.31 9.80
C SER A 157 17.23 -4.52 8.52
N ASP A 158 16.28 -4.50 7.58
CA ASP A 158 16.40 -3.77 6.32
C ASP A 158 16.05 -2.28 6.46
N PHE A 159 15.47 -1.88 7.60
CA PHE A 159 15.10 -0.50 7.88
C PHE A 159 16.18 0.26 8.66
N ASN A 160 15.99 1.58 8.82
CA ASN A 160 16.90 2.41 9.61
C ASN A 160 16.68 2.20 11.11
N ILE A 161 17.15 1.06 11.62
CA ILE A 161 17.02 0.67 13.03
C ILE A 161 18.13 1.23 13.94
N LYS A 162 19.08 2.01 13.40
CA LYS A 162 20.26 2.49 14.14
C LYS A 162 19.99 3.74 14.97
N SER A 163 18.90 4.48 14.68
CA SER A 163 18.59 5.70 15.42
C SER A 163 18.29 5.41 16.90
N LYS A 164 18.64 6.35 17.77
CA LYS A 164 18.34 6.25 19.22
C LYS A 164 16.83 6.19 19.46
N GLU A 165 16.09 6.96 18.70
CA GLU A 165 14.63 7.06 18.74
C GLU A 165 13.99 5.72 18.40
N PHE A 166 14.45 5.07 17.32
CA PHE A 166 13.99 3.75 16.93
C PHE A 166 14.28 2.72 18.01
N LYS A 167 15.52 2.65 18.51
CA LYS A 167 15.91 1.72 19.58
C LYS A 167 15.06 1.89 20.83
N THR A 168 14.81 3.15 21.25
CA THR A 168 13.96 3.44 22.40
C THR A 168 12.52 2.97 22.17
N ALA A 169 11.98 3.16 20.96
CA ALA A 169 10.63 2.71 20.61
C ALA A 169 10.51 1.18 20.58
N ILE A 170 11.54 0.49 20.07
CA ILE A 170 11.60 -0.98 20.06
C ILE A 170 11.61 -1.55 21.49
N ILE A 171 12.49 -1.05 22.36
CA ILE A 171 12.57 -1.48 23.76
C ILE A 171 11.20 -1.31 24.44
N ARG A 172 10.54 -0.17 24.25
CA ARG A 172 9.23 0.09 24.84
C ARG A 172 8.13 -0.84 24.31
N ARG A 173 8.19 -1.26 23.03
CA ARG A 173 7.13 -2.08 22.38
C ARG A 173 7.33 -3.56 22.60
N TYR A 174 8.54 -4.03 22.50
CA TYR A 174 8.87 -5.45 22.43
C TYR A 174 9.63 -5.94 23.67
N GLY A 175 10.30 -5.03 24.43
CA GLY A 175 11.26 -5.46 25.45
C GLY A 175 12.34 -6.34 24.81
N ASP A 176 12.60 -7.48 25.46
CA ASP A 176 13.58 -8.47 24.98
C ASP A 176 13.04 -9.42 23.89
N LYS A 177 11.79 -9.19 23.43
CA LYS A 177 11.12 -10.05 22.42
C LYS A 177 11.20 -9.50 21.01
N PHE A 178 12.02 -8.50 20.75
CA PHE A 178 12.19 -7.97 19.41
C PHE A 178 12.96 -8.96 18.52
N VAL A 179 12.39 -9.26 17.34
CA VAL A 179 12.99 -10.13 16.34
C VAL A 179 13.27 -9.30 15.09
N GLU A 180 14.56 -9.05 14.80
CA GLU A 180 14.97 -8.23 13.66
C GLU A 180 14.61 -8.86 12.30
N THR A 181 14.46 -10.18 12.27
CA THR A 181 14.14 -10.95 11.06
C THR A 181 12.64 -11.13 10.84
N GLU A 182 11.79 -10.52 11.68
CA GLU A 182 10.34 -10.53 11.47
C GLU A 182 9.99 -9.84 10.14
N PRO A 183 9.18 -10.48 9.27
CA PRO A 183 8.77 -9.86 8.02
C PRO A 183 7.85 -8.67 8.28
N VAL A 184 8.03 -7.61 7.50
CA VAL A 184 7.24 -6.39 7.61
C VAL A 184 7.08 -5.70 6.26
N VAL A 185 5.92 -5.12 6.02
CA VAL A 185 5.65 -4.26 4.87
C VAL A 185 5.39 -2.85 5.37
N SER A 186 6.06 -1.86 4.81
CA SER A 186 5.83 -0.44 5.14
C SER A 186 5.00 0.27 4.07
N PRO A 187 4.40 1.44 4.37
CA PRO A 187 3.80 2.27 3.33
C PRO A 187 4.78 2.61 2.21
N GLN A 188 6.07 2.83 2.53
CA GLN A 188 7.10 3.13 1.54
C GLN A 188 7.36 1.94 0.59
N CYS A 189 7.41 0.71 1.10
CA CYS A 189 7.55 -0.49 0.25
C CYS A 189 6.40 -0.60 -0.78
N LEU A 190 5.19 -0.20 -0.39
CA LEU A 190 4.04 -0.23 -1.31
C LEU A 190 4.13 0.86 -2.38
N VAL A 191 4.62 2.06 -2.03
CA VAL A 191 4.83 3.16 -3.00
C VAL A 191 5.86 2.80 -4.07
N GLU A 192 6.86 1.99 -3.71
CA GLU A 192 7.94 1.55 -4.60
C GLU A 192 7.55 0.36 -5.49
N SER A 193 6.31 -0.07 -5.43
CA SER A 193 5.80 -1.20 -6.21
C SER A 193 5.78 -0.92 -7.71
N ASP A 194 6.36 -1.82 -8.50
CA ASP A 194 6.31 -1.79 -9.97
C ASP A 194 4.89 -2.01 -10.55
N TYR A 195 3.94 -2.44 -9.71
CA TYR A 195 2.54 -2.62 -10.11
C TYR A 195 1.72 -1.33 -10.02
N LEU A 196 2.27 -0.27 -9.42
CA LEU A 196 1.54 0.95 -9.09
C LEU A 196 2.09 2.18 -9.83
N CYS A 197 1.21 3.14 -10.10
CA CYS A 197 1.59 4.47 -10.52
C CYS A 197 0.93 5.55 -9.66
N GLU A 198 1.64 6.65 -9.40
CA GLU A 198 1.10 7.83 -8.72
C GLU A 198 0.15 8.56 -9.66
N ILE A 199 -1.13 8.66 -9.29
CA ILE A 199 -2.15 9.39 -10.06
C ILE A 199 -2.49 10.75 -9.47
N PHE A 200 -2.18 10.95 -8.18
CA PHE A 200 -2.38 12.24 -7.49
C PHE A 200 -1.41 12.42 -6.33
N SER A 201 -0.99 13.67 -6.11
CA SER A 201 -0.25 14.09 -4.92
C SER A 201 -0.46 15.59 -4.68
N ASN A 202 -0.70 15.98 -3.43
CA ASN A 202 -0.70 17.37 -2.98
C ASN A 202 0.39 17.65 -1.92
N TYR A 203 1.44 16.79 -1.89
CA TYR A 203 2.64 16.98 -1.06
C TYR A 203 3.53 18.11 -1.58
#